data_f0814b23fe104d0fab544b8c5ad482a6
#
_entry.id   f0814b23fe104d0fab544b8c5ad482a6
#
_cell.length_a   1.000
_cell.length_b   1.000
_cell.length_c   1.000
_cell.angle_alpha   90.00
_cell.angle_beta   90.00
_cell.angle_gamma   90.00
#
_symmetry.space_group_name_H-M   'P 1'
#
loop_
_entity.id
_entity.type
_entity.pdbx_description
1 polymer ?
#
loop_
_entity_poly.entity_id
_entity_poly.type
_entity_poly.pdbx_seq_one_letter_code
_entity_poly.pdbx_strand_id
1 'polypeptide(L)'
;AKAAMEHAKKNGYNVVILDTAGRLHIDEDMMAELQEIKSVIDVHQTILVVDVMTGQDAVNVAKEFDDKIGIDGVILTKVDGDSRGGAALSVKAVTGKPILYAGMGEKLDDLEQFYPDRMANRILGMGDVLTLIEKAQQNIDIDEDKEKEMASRLKKGKMDFKDYLESMKQMRN
;
A
#
# COMPACT_ATOMS: atom_id res chain seq x y z
N ALA A 1 17.63 -16.48 11.34
CA ALA A 1 17.30 -15.23 12.02
C ALA A 1 18.49 -14.67 12.80
N LYS A 2 19.08 -15.40 13.79
CA LYS A 2 20.20 -14.88 14.62
C LYS A 2 21.38 -14.34 13.82
N ALA A 3 21.90 -15.12 12.85
CA ALA A 3 23.01 -14.69 12.01
C ALA A 3 22.73 -13.40 11.21
N ALA A 4 21.50 -13.19 10.76
CA ALA A 4 21.09 -11.95 10.08
C ALA A 4 21.15 -10.75 11.04
N MET A 5 20.69 -10.92 12.29
CA MET A 5 20.75 -9.87 13.32
C MET A 5 22.20 -9.52 13.70
N GLU A 6 23.08 -10.52 13.83
CA GLU A 6 24.51 -10.31 14.11
C GLU A 6 25.19 -9.59 12.93
N HIS A 7 24.88 -10.00 11.69
CA HIS A 7 25.40 -9.34 10.48
C HIS A 7 24.98 -7.88 10.43
N ALA A 8 23.70 -7.59 10.69
CA ALA A 8 23.17 -6.23 10.70
C ALA A 8 23.89 -5.35 11.74
N LYS A 9 24.04 -5.84 12.99
CA LYS A 9 24.76 -5.13 14.05
C LYS A 9 26.21 -4.86 13.68
N LYS A 10 26.90 -5.85 13.10
CA LYS A 10 28.31 -5.72 12.70
C LYS A 10 28.53 -4.70 11.59
N ASN A 11 27.55 -4.55 10.69
CA ASN A 11 27.66 -3.67 9.51
C ASN A 11 26.90 -2.35 9.69
N GLY A 12 26.30 -2.09 10.85
CA GLY A 12 25.61 -0.82 11.12
C GLY A 12 24.27 -0.65 10.40
N TYR A 13 23.61 -1.74 10.02
CA TYR A 13 22.26 -1.68 9.46
C TYR A 13 21.22 -1.37 10.52
N ASN A 14 20.35 -0.42 10.24
CA ASN A 14 19.31 0.03 11.17
C ASN A 14 18.01 -0.77 11.05
N VAL A 15 17.79 -1.43 9.91
CA VAL A 15 16.56 -2.18 9.61
C VAL A 15 16.93 -3.58 9.14
N VAL A 16 16.27 -4.57 9.68
CA VAL A 16 16.34 -5.97 9.23
C VAL A 16 14.94 -6.44 8.94
N ILE A 17 14.70 -6.89 7.72
CA ILE A 17 13.44 -7.49 7.31
C ILE A 17 13.67 -8.99 7.17
N LEU A 18 12.89 -9.78 7.90
CA LEU A 18 12.88 -11.23 7.77
C LEU A 18 11.68 -11.61 6.91
N ASP A 19 11.94 -11.97 5.68
CA ASP A 19 10.94 -12.51 4.77
C ASP A 19 10.77 -14.01 5.02
N THR A 20 9.55 -14.45 5.23
CA THR A 20 9.22 -15.83 5.54
C THR A 20 8.46 -16.48 4.39
N ALA A 21 8.52 -17.79 4.31
CA ALA A 21 7.81 -18.52 3.28
C ALA A 21 6.30 -18.27 3.37
N GLY A 22 5.70 -17.79 2.28
CA GLY A 22 4.25 -17.68 2.14
C GLY A 22 3.67 -19.01 1.69
N ARG A 23 2.58 -19.45 2.33
CA ARG A 23 1.79 -20.60 1.90
C ARG A 23 0.32 -20.23 1.85
N LEU A 24 -0.42 -20.86 0.92
CA LEU A 24 -1.85 -20.63 0.75
C LEU A 24 -2.69 -21.20 1.91
N HIS A 25 -2.13 -22.14 2.65
CA HIS A 25 -2.80 -22.78 3.78
C HIS A 25 -1.92 -22.69 5.02
N ILE A 26 -2.56 -22.57 6.16
CA ILE A 26 -1.91 -22.54 7.46
C ILE A 26 -1.34 -23.93 7.72
N ASP A 27 -0.03 -23.96 7.87
CA ASP A 27 0.76 -25.18 8.12
C ASP A 27 1.30 -25.09 9.55
N GLU A 28 1.07 -26.14 10.34
CA GLU A 28 1.51 -26.18 11.74
C GLU A 28 3.04 -26.11 11.87
N ASP A 29 3.77 -26.72 10.94
CA ASP A 29 5.24 -26.68 10.92
C ASP A 29 5.74 -25.23 10.67
N MET A 30 5.11 -24.51 9.75
CA MET A 30 5.42 -23.11 9.50
C MET A 30 5.11 -22.24 10.72
N MET A 31 4.00 -22.46 11.40
CA MET A 31 3.65 -21.72 12.60
C MET A 31 4.67 -21.97 13.73
N ALA A 32 5.11 -23.21 13.89
CA ALA A 32 6.15 -23.56 14.86
C ALA A 32 7.49 -22.85 14.52
N GLU A 33 7.88 -22.81 13.24
CA GLU A 33 9.09 -22.11 12.79
C GLU A 33 9.02 -20.61 13.12
N LEU A 34 7.87 -19.96 12.84
CA LEU A 34 7.68 -18.54 13.13
C LEU A 34 7.73 -18.25 14.63
N GLN A 35 7.14 -19.13 15.47
CA GLN A 35 7.22 -19.02 16.92
C GLN A 35 8.67 -19.19 17.41
N GLU A 36 9.41 -20.14 16.82
CA GLU A 36 10.83 -20.32 17.13
C GLU A 36 11.64 -19.07 16.77
N ILE A 37 11.42 -18.48 15.59
CA ILE A 37 12.08 -17.23 15.20
C ILE A 37 11.82 -16.13 16.24
N LYS A 38 10.56 -15.92 16.63
CA LYS A 38 10.18 -14.90 17.63
C LYS A 38 10.79 -15.18 19.00
N SER A 39 11.03 -16.45 19.36
CA SER A 39 11.63 -16.82 20.65
C SER A 39 13.12 -16.53 20.72
N VAL A 40 13.82 -16.50 19.57
CA VAL A 40 15.30 -16.38 19.52
C VAL A 40 15.82 -15.00 19.13
N ILE A 41 14.94 -14.11 18.69
CA ILE A 41 15.27 -12.71 18.36
C ILE A 41 14.20 -11.77 18.90
N ASP A 42 14.59 -10.54 19.19
CA ASP A 42 13.66 -9.47 19.56
C ASP A 42 13.06 -8.88 18.28
N VAL A 43 11.78 -9.19 18.01
CA VAL A 43 11.04 -8.74 16.84
C VAL A 43 10.26 -7.48 17.20
N HIS A 44 10.59 -6.35 16.58
CA HIS A 44 9.90 -5.08 16.82
C HIS A 44 8.50 -5.04 16.22
N GLN A 45 8.32 -5.61 15.05
CA GLN A 45 7.03 -5.66 14.35
C GLN A 45 6.87 -6.96 13.57
N THR A 46 5.73 -7.58 13.74
CA THR A 46 5.26 -8.72 12.95
C THR A 46 4.15 -8.25 12.03
N ILE A 47 4.41 -8.22 10.75
CA ILE A 47 3.48 -7.70 9.75
C ILE A 47 2.97 -8.86 8.90
N LEU A 48 1.65 -9.01 8.83
CA LEU A 48 1.01 -10.00 7.97
C LEU A 48 0.69 -9.36 6.61
N VAL A 49 1.11 -10.02 5.53
CA VAL A 49 0.76 -9.63 4.17
C VAL A 49 -0.39 -10.52 3.68
N VAL A 50 -1.50 -9.88 3.29
CA VAL A 50 -2.75 -10.57 2.95
C VAL A 50 -3.20 -10.18 1.54
N ASP A 51 -3.49 -11.18 0.72
CA ASP A 51 -4.11 -11.01 -0.59
C ASP A 51 -5.64 -10.86 -0.42
N VAL A 52 -6.18 -9.68 -0.74
CA VAL A 52 -7.62 -9.41 -0.58
C VAL A 52 -8.50 -10.22 -1.54
N MET A 53 -7.92 -10.70 -2.65
CA MET A 53 -8.65 -11.49 -3.63
C MET A 53 -9.01 -12.90 -3.14
N THR A 54 -8.37 -13.37 -2.06
CA THR A 54 -8.70 -14.67 -1.45
C THR A 54 -9.99 -14.61 -0.60
N GLY A 55 -10.58 -13.44 -0.44
CA GLY A 55 -11.88 -13.27 0.20
C GLY A 55 -11.91 -13.71 1.67
N GLN A 56 -12.80 -14.64 2.01
CA GLN A 56 -12.96 -15.11 3.40
C GLN A 56 -11.73 -15.85 3.93
N ASP A 57 -10.95 -16.49 3.07
CA ASP A 57 -9.71 -17.16 3.48
C ASP A 57 -8.68 -16.17 4.02
N ALA A 58 -8.62 -14.96 3.46
CA ALA A 58 -7.80 -13.89 3.99
C ALA A 58 -8.11 -13.57 5.46
N VAL A 59 -9.38 -13.57 5.82
CA VAL A 59 -9.86 -13.28 7.18
C VAL A 59 -9.49 -14.42 8.13
N ASN A 60 -9.69 -15.65 7.70
CA ASN A 60 -9.37 -16.85 8.50
C ASN A 60 -7.87 -16.92 8.77
N VAL A 61 -7.06 -16.73 7.72
CA VAL A 61 -5.59 -16.67 7.82
C VAL A 61 -5.15 -15.57 8.77
N ALA A 62 -5.69 -14.37 8.64
CA ALA A 62 -5.31 -13.25 9.50
C ALA A 62 -5.63 -13.52 10.98
N LYS A 63 -6.79 -14.11 11.25
CA LYS A 63 -7.17 -14.51 12.61
C LYS A 63 -6.20 -15.53 13.20
N GLU A 64 -5.90 -16.58 12.46
CA GLU A 64 -5.05 -17.66 12.96
C GLU A 64 -3.59 -17.21 13.18
N PHE A 65 -3.06 -16.34 12.30
CA PHE A 65 -1.76 -15.72 12.51
C PHE A 65 -1.74 -14.82 13.75
N ASP A 66 -2.80 -14.04 13.97
CA ASP A 66 -2.87 -13.21 15.17
C ASP A 66 -2.97 -14.06 16.45
N ASP A 67 -3.80 -15.11 16.44
CA ASP A 67 -3.98 -15.99 17.60
C ASP A 67 -2.71 -16.79 17.94
N LYS A 68 -1.97 -17.30 16.95
CA LYS A 68 -0.81 -18.18 17.16
C LYS A 68 0.52 -17.44 17.26
N ILE A 69 0.71 -16.39 16.50
CA ILE A 69 1.99 -15.67 16.37
C ILE A 69 1.91 -14.30 17.02
N GLY A 70 0.75 -13.66 16.98
CA GLY A 70 0.56 -12.25 17.33
C GLY A 70 1.13 -11.34 16.24
N ILE A 71 0.25 -10.61 15.56
CA ILE A 71 0.62 -9.63 14.54
C ILE A 71 0.47 -8.22 15.09
N ASP A 72 1.27 -7.29 14.58
CA ASP A 72 1.23 -5.87 14.96
C ASP A 72 0.53 -5.01 13.91
N GLY A 73 0.47 -5.50 12.67
CA GLY A 73 -0.17 -4.82 11.58
C GLY A 73 -0.37 -5.70 10.35
N VAL A 74 -1.13 -5.19 9.41
CA VAL A 74 -1.47 -5.89 8.17
C VAL A 74 -1.12 -5.02 6.97
N ILE A 75 -0.59 -5.64 5.91
CA ILE A 75 -0.47 -5.07 4.58
C ILE A 75 -1.43 -5.82 3.68
N LEU A 76 -2.29 -5.08 2.99
CA LEU A 76 -3.22 -5.65 2.01
C LEU A 76 -2.61 -5.56 0.62
N THR A 77 -2.66 -6.64 -0.15
CA THR A 77 -2.23 -6.66 -1.56
C THR A 77 -3.42 -6.84 -2.49
N LYS A 78 -3.24 -6.44 -3.76
CA LYS A 78 -4.25 -6.54 -4.82
C LYS A 78 -5.55 -5.78 -4.51
N VAL A 79 -5.45 -4.66 -3.81
CA VAL A 79 -6.60 -3.85 -3.39
C VAL A 79 -7.28 -3.18 -4.60
N ASP A 80 -6.57 -3.01 -5.71
CA ASP A 80 -7.11 -2.58 -7.00
C ASP A 80 -8.20 -3.51 -7.54
N GLY A 81 -8.10 -4.82 -7.26
CA GLY A 81 -9.12 -5.82 -7.62
C GLY A 81 -10.32 -5.88 -6.67
N ASP A 82 -10.21 -5.36 -5.46
CA ASP A 82 -11.29 -5.33 -4.46
C ASP A 82 -12.10 -4.03 -4.55
N SER A 83 -13.07 -4.00 -5.46
CA SER A 83 -13.90 -2.82 -5.71
C SER A 83 -14.73 -2.37 -4.50
N ARG A 84 -14.98 -3.24 -3.53
CA ARG A 84 -15.84 -2.99 -2.36
C ARG A 84 -15.09 -2.86 -1.04
N GLY A 85 -13.79 -3.16 -0.99
CA GLY A 85 -12.97 -3.10 0.23
C GLY A 85 -13.44 -4.02 1.36
N GLY A 86 -14.22 -5.06 1.05
CA GLY A 86 -14.83 -5.94 2.04
C GLY A 86 -13.80 -6.73 2.83
N ALA A 87 -12.73 -7.18 2.19
CA ALA A 87 -11.65 -7.90 2.84
C ALA A 87 -10.94 -7.03 3.89
N ALA A 88 -10.68 -5.75 3.57
CA ALA A 88 -10.06 -4.81 4.50
C ALA A 88 -10.88 -4.64 5.79
N LEU A 89 -12.19 -4.43 5.65
CA LEU A 89 -13.09 -4.32 6.81
C LEU A 89 -13.13 -5.60 7.64
N SER A 90 -13.21 -6.76 6.98
CA SER A 90 -13.32 -8.04 7.67
C SER A 90 -12.03 -8.39 8.41
N VAL A 91 -10.86 -8.20 7.79
CA VAL A 91 -9.56 -8.42 8.45
C VAL A 91 -9.40 -7.48 9.64
N LYS A 92 -9.74 -6.20 9.49
CA LYS A 92 -9.69 -5.23 10.60
C LYS A 92 -10.63 -5.60 11.73
N ALA A 93 -11.87 -6.03 11.42
CA ALA A 93 -12.87 -6.40 12.43
C ALA A 93 -12.45 -7.64 13.23
N VAL A 94 -11.86 -8.63 12.56
CA VAL A 94 -11.50 -9.91 13.18
C VAL A 94 -10.22 -9.81 13.99
N THR A 95 -9.17 -9.14 13.48
CA THR A 95 -7.88 -9.03 14.15
C THR A 95 -7.78 -7.84 15.10
N GLY A 96 -8.57 -6.79 14.87
CA GLY A 96 -8.41 -5.52 15.59
C GLY A 96 -7.12 -4.75 15.24
N LYS A 97 -6.23 -5.35 14.42
CA LYS A 97 -4.92 -4.77 14.10
C LYS A 97 -5.01 -3.67 13.04
N PRO A 98 -4.10 -2.70 13.05
CA PRO A 98 -4.08 -1.66 12.03
C PRO A 98 -3.71 -2.24 10.66
N ILE A 99 -4.36 -1.75 9.61
CA ILE A 99 -3.87 -1.90 8.25
C ILE A 99 -2.87 -0.77 8.03
N LEU A 100 -1.65 -1.10 7.65
CA LEU A 100 -0.56 -0.15 7.53
C LEU A 100 -0.43 0.36 6.09
N TYR A 101 -0.46 -0.57 5.14
CA TYR A 101 -0.27 -0.27 3.72
C TYR A 101 -1.27 -1.04 2.85
N ALA A 102 -1.51 -0.50 1.66
CA ALA A 102 -2.31 -1.12 0.60
C ALA A 102 -1.51 -1.15 -0.70
N GLY A 103 -1.36 -2.34 -1.29
CA GLY A 103 -0.78 -2.53 -2.61
C GLY A 103 -1.88 -2.39 -3.67
N MET A 104 -1.73 -1.37 -4.49
CA MET A 104 -2.66 -1.00 -5.56
C MET A 104 -2.20 -1.48 -6.94
N GLY A 105 -1.07 -2.18 -7.02
CA GLY A 105 -0.46 -2.68 -8.24
C GLY A 105 0.84 -3.42 -7.97
N GLU A 106 1.69 -3.56 -8.99
CA GLU A 106 2.91 -4.39 -8.94
C GLU A 106 4.20 -3.59 -8.76
N LYS A 107 4.16 -2.27 -8.87
CA LYS A 107 5.33 -1.41 -8.75
C LYS A 107 5.55 -0.97 -7.31
N LEU A 108 6.77 -0.54 -6.99
CA LEU A 108 7.08 -0.01 -5.65
C LEU A 108 6.24 1.22 -5.31
N ASP A 109 5.97 2.07 -6.29
CA ASP A 109 5.15 3.27 -6.13
C ASP A 109 3.64 2.96 -5.95
N ASP A 110 3.23 1.72 -6.23
CA ASP A 110 1.85 1.26 -6.04
C ASP A 110 1.60 0.77 -4.59
N LEU A 111 2.60 0.83 -3.71
CA LEU A 111 2.45 0.58 -2.28
C LEU A 111 2.15 1.89 -1.57
N GLU A 112 0.89 2.08 -1.20
CA GLU A 112 0.41 3.30 -0.56
C GLU A 112 0.18 3.09 0.94
N GLN A 113 0.35 4.13 1.75
CA GLN A 113 -0.10 4.11 3.14
C GLN A 113 -1.62 3.93 3.17
N PHE A 114 -2.11 3.11 4.10
CA PHE A 114 -3.54 2.87 4.23
C PHE A 114 -4.22 4.04 4.95
N TYR A 115 -5.21 4.64 4.28
CA TYR A 115 -6.04 5.71 4.84
C TYR A 115 -7.48 5.19 5.04
N PRO A 116 -7.94 4.97 6.29
CA PRO A 116 -9.27 4.43 6.57
C PRO A 116 -10.40 5.25 5.94
N ASP A 117 -10.31 6.58 5.97
CA ASP A 117 -11.34 7.48 5.44
C ASP A 117 -11.49 7.35 3.92
N ARG A 118 -10.38 7.19 3.19
CA ARG A 118 -10.39 6.95 1.74
C ARG A 118 -11.04 5.61 1.40
N MET A 119 -10.68 4.57 2.16
CA MET A 119 -11.29 3.26 1.99
C MET A 119 -12.79 3.29 2.28
N ALA A 120 -13.22 3.97 3.35
CA ALA A 120 -14.63 4.14 3.66
C ALA A 120 -15.40 4.85 2.53
N ASN A 121 -14.86 5.94 1.99
CA ASN A 121 -15.45 6.65 0.86
C ASN A 121 -15.55 5.76 -0.39
N ARG A 122 -14.54 4.95 -0.66
CA ARG A 122 -14.54 3.99 -1.77
C ARG A 122 -15.65 2.93 -1.59
N ILE A 123 -15.79 2.38 -0.38
CA ILE A 123 -16.83 1.38 -0.04
C ILE A 123 -18.23 1.99 -0.20
N LEU A 124 -18.43 3.24 0.20
CA LEU A 124 -19.69 3.96 0.09
C LEU A 124 -20.01 4.46 -1.33
N GLY A 125 -19.11 4.22 -2.29
CA GLY A 125 -19.26 4.69 -3.67
C GLY A 125 -19.16 6.20 -3.83
N MET A 126 -18.60 6.91 -2.85
CA MET A 126 -18.42 8.37 -2.89
C MET A 126 -17.24 8.81 -3.76
N GLY A 127 -16.47 7.86 -4.31
CA GLY A 127 -15.25 8.12 -5.08
C GLY A 127 -14.09 8.58 -4.21
N ASP A 128 -12.88 8.41 -4.70
CA ASP A 128 -11.68 8.92 -4.03
C ASP A 128 -11.29 10.28 -4.61
N VAL A 129 -12.09 11.30 -4.30
CA VAL A 129 -11.88 12.68 -4.77
C VAL A 129 -10.56 13.25 -4.23
N LEU A 130 -10.15 12.85 -3.02
CA LEU A 130 -8.92 13.33 -2.40
C LEU A 130 -7.69 12.81 -3.13
N THR A 131 -7.64 11.54 -3.50
CA THR A 131 -6.55 10.97 -4.31
C THR A 131 -6.48 11.63 -5.70
N LEU A 132 -7.63 11.95 -6.32
CA LEU A 132 -7.64 12.70 -7.58
C LEU A 132 -7.07 14.10 -7.42
N ILE A 133 -7.42 14.81 -6.34
CA ILE A 133 -6.88 16.15 -6.05
C ILE A 133 -5.37 16.09 -5.78
N GLU A 134 -4.90 15.12 -4.99
CA GLU A 134 -3.46 14.97 -4.70
C GLU A 134 -2.64 14.60 -5.95
N LYS A 135 -3.13 13.67 -6.77
CA LYS A 135 -2.49 13.33 -8.05
C LYS A 135 -2.49 14.52 -9.02
N ALA A 136 -3.57 15.30 -9.03
CA ALA A 136 -3.62 16.54 -9.82
C ALA A 136 -2.61 17.56 -9.29
N GLN A 137 -2.50 17.74 -7.98
CA GLN A 137 -1.53 18.65 -7.37
C GLN A 137 -0.08 18.22 -7.60
N GLN A 138 0.23 16.93 -7.49
CA GLN A 138 1.56 16.40 -7.80
C GLN A 138 1.96 16.57 -9.26
N ASN A 139 1.00 16.52 -10.18
CA ASN A 139 1.23 16.79 -11.60
C ASN A 139 1.34 18.29 -11.91
N ILE A 140 0.78 19.16 -11.06
CA ILE A 140 0.83 20.62 -11.23
C ILE A 140 2.19 21.18 -10.76
N ASP A 141 2.83 20.59 -9.75
CA ASP A 141 4.15 21.03 -9.26
C ASP A 141 5.29 20.91 -10.27
N ILE A 142 5.08 20.23 -11.39
CA ILE A 142 6.11 20.00 -12.40
C ILE A 142 6.24 21.17 -13.40
N ASP A 143 5.31 22.11 -13.49
CA ASP A 143 5.31 23.09 -14.61
C ASP A 143 4.72 24.47 -14.34
N GLU A 144 4.94 25.06 -13.14
CA GLU A 144 4.54 26.45 -12.88
C GLU A 144 5.12 27.46 -13.90
N ASP A 145 6.30 27.17 -14.43
CA ASP A 145 6.94 28.03 -15.43
C ASP A 145 6.28 27.92 -16.81
N LYS A 146 5.80 26.75 -17.17
CA LYS A 146 5.02 26.56 -18.43
C LYS A 146 3.61 27.11 -18.31
N GLU A 147 2.95 27.00 -17.16
CA GLU A 147 1.64 27.64 -16.94
C GLU A 147 1.73 29.17 -17.04
N LYS A 148 2.74 29.80 -16.45
CA LYS A 148 2.98 31.24 -16.56
C LYS A 148 3.26 31.66 -18.00
N GLU A 149 4.01 30.85 -18.74
CA GLU A 149 4.29 31.11 -20.14
C GLU A 149 3.03 30.95 -21.00
N MET A 150 2.23 29.88 -20.75
CA MET A 150 0.97 29.61 -21.46
C MET A 150 -0.09 30.68 -21.18
N ALA A 151 -0.24 31.10 -19.92
CA ALA A 151 -1.11 32.21 -19.50
C ALA A 151 -0.68 33.54 -20.13
N SER A 152 0.63 33.78 -20.27
CA SER A 152 1.17 34.96 -20.96
C SER A 152 0.89 34.95 -22.47
N ARG A 153 0.96 33.79 -23.12
CA ARG A 153 0.66 33.61 -24.54
C ARG A 153 -0.83 33.75 -24.84
N LEU A 154 -1.70 33.21 -23.94
CA LEU A 154 -3.16 33.40 -23.98
C LEU A 154 -3.55 34.89 -23.89
N LYS A 155 -2.98 35.65 -22.95
CA LYS A 155 -3.23 37.09 -22.80
C LYS A 155 -2.78 37.90 -24.01
N LYS A 156 -1.79 37.45 -24.77
CA LYS A 156 -1.25 38.14 -25.95
C LYS A 156 -1.94 37.74 -27.27
N GLY A 157 -2.96 36.86 -27.23
CA GLY A 157 -3.69 36.41 -28.40
C GLY A 157 -2.85 35.61 -29.45
N LYS A 158 -1.71 35.06 -28.98
CA LYS A 158 -0.77 34.30 -29.83
C LYS A 158 -0.84 32.79 -29.53
N MET A 159 -2.03 32.24 -29.57
CA MET A 159 -2.22 30.79 -29.45
C MET A 159 -2.07 30.12 -30.80
N ASP A 160 -1.09 29.24 -30.97
CA ASP A 160 -0.87 28.45 -32.19
C ASP A 160 -1.59 27.12 -32.07
N PHE A 161 -1.88 26.47 -33.18
CA PHE A 161 -2.51 25.14 -33.26
C PHE A 161 -1.68 24.05 -32.53
N LYS A 162 -0.37 24.26 -32.41
CA LYS A 162 0.51 23.40 -31.59
C LYS A 162 0.20 23.50 -30.10
N ASP A 163 -0.03 24.72 -29.58
CA ASP A 163 -0.37 24.95 -28.17
C ASP A 163 -1.70 24.26 -27.81
N TYR A 164 -2.66 24.26 -28.74
CA TYR A 164 -3.94 23.57 -28.61
C TYR A 164 -3.78 22.03 -28.59
N LEU A 165 -2.95 21.47 -29.45
CA LEU A 165 -2.65 20.03 -29.48
C LEU A 165 -1.90 19.57 -28.20
N GLU A 166 -1.04 20.40 -27.65
CA GLU A 166 -0.29 20.12 -26.44
C GLU A 166 -1.21 20.14 -25.21
N SER A 167 -2.13 21.10 -25.12
CA SER A 167 -3.15 21.15 -24.07
C SER A 167 -4.10 19.95 -24.12
N MET A 168 -4.49 19.50 -25.31
CA MET A 168 -5.30 18.29 -25.48
C MET A 168 -4.56 17.00 -25.13
N LYS A 169 -3.25 16.93 -25.34
CA LYS A 169 -2.42 15.78 -24.90
C LYS A 169 -2.29 15.72 -23.38
N GLN A 170 -2.18 16.85 -22.71
CA GLN A 170 -2.12 16.93 -21.23
C GLN A 170 -3.45 16.54 -20.57
N MET A 171 -4.60 16.81 -21.21
CA MET A 171 -5.92 16.40 -20.71
C MET A 171 -6.22 14.89 -20.93
N ARG A 172 -5.38 14.16 -21.70
CA ARG A 172 -5.57 12.75 -22.03
C ARG A 172 -4.71 11.80 -21.19
N ASN A 173 -3.78 12.30 -20.38
CA ASN A 173 -2.99 11.55 -19.42
C ASN A 173 -3.59 11.70 -18.02
#